data_f58a39b862cc5e636bba4ca159a79623
#
_entry.id   f58a39b862cc5e636bba4ca159a79623
#
_cell.length_a   1.000
_cell.length_b   1.000
_cell.length_c   1.000
_cell.angle_alpha   90.00
_cell.angle_beta   90.00
_cell.angle_gamma   90.00
#
_symmetry.space_group_name_H-M   'P 1'
#
loop_
_entity.id
_entity.type
_entity.pdbx_description
1 polymer ?
#
loop_
_entity_poly.entity_id
_entity_poly.type
_entity_poly.pdbx_seq_one_letter_code
_entity_poly.pdbx_strand_id
1 'polypeptide(L)'
;GEIVNSKHYERLMIVLKRSLEHSGSVFLNSKKSDSKTSFALTILKDVSIDNPILETEIFGPILPIVVYDDFNSVLNFINSKDKALAMYLFTKSNKRINRFLQSTSSGTVGINDCMLQYTNPYLPFGGVNSSGIGKTGGVNSFLEFSNKKSVLFQRSGFSIAKLIYPPY
;
A
#
# COMPACT_ATOMS: atom_id res chain seq x y z
N GLY A 1 22.47 -1.67 -1.27
CA GLY A 1 22.41 -1.22 0.14
C GLY A 1 22.58 -2.38 1.11
N GLU A 2 22.71 -2.06 2.40
CA GLU A 2 22.82 -3.07 3.42
C GLU A 2 21.45 -3.49 3.95
N ILE A 3 21.28 -4.79 4.18
CA ILE A 3 20.10 -5.37 4.79
C ILE A 3 20.30 -5.39 6.31
N VAL A 4 19.22 -5.19 7.07
CA VAL A 4 19.27 -4.97 8.52
C VAL A 4 19.97 -6.09 9.30
N ASN A 5 19.91 -7.33 8.84
CA ASN A 5 20.59 -8.49 9.44
C ASN A 5 20.69 -9.67 8.46
N SER A 6 21.51 -10.67 8.81
CA SER A 6 21.74 -11.86 7.98
C SER A 6 20.48 -12.68 7.74
N LYS A 7 19.60 -12.83 8.74
CA LYS A 7 18.33 -13.56 8.60
C LYS A 7 17.44 -12.96 7.52
N HIS A 8 17.35 -11.63 7.49
CA HIS A 8 16.57 -10.92 6.47
C HIS A 8 17.24 -11.01 5.09
N TYR A 9 18.58 -10.95 5.05
CA TYR A 9 19.33 -11.17 3.81
C TYR A 9 19.05 -12.57 3.22
N GLU A 10 19.13 -13.62 4.04
CA GLU A 10 18.84 -15.00 3.62
C GLU A 10 17.40 -15.14 3.13
N ARG A 11 16.43 -14.52 3.81
CA ARG A 11 15.04 -14.49 3.34
C ARG A 11 14.93 -13.89 1.93
N LEU A 12 15.59 -12.77 1.67
CA LEU A 12 15.57 -12.13 0.35
C LEU A 12 16.22 -13.01 -0.72
N MET A 13 17.30 -13.69 -0.39
CA MET A 13 17.95 -14.64 -1.31
C MET A 13 17.03 -15.81 -1.66
N ILE A 14 16.28 -16.34 -0.68
CA ILE A 14 15.29 -17.40 -0.90
C ILE A 14 14.15 -16.90 -1.80
N VAL A 15 13.62 -15.70 -1.53
CA VAL A 15 12.56 -15.10 -2.32
C VAL A 15 13.01 -14.90 -3.77
N LEU A 16 14.20 -14.35 -3.98
CA LEU A 16 14.77 -14.15 -5.30
C LEU A 16 14.96 -15.46 -6.06
N LYS A 17 15.54 -16.47 -5.40
CA LYS A 17 15.77 -17.79 -5.98
C LYS A 17 14.45 -18.44 -6.42
N ARG A 18 13.45 -18.50 -5.54
CA ARG A 18 12.14 -19.06 -5.84
C ARG A 18 11.45 -18.34 -7.00
N SER A 19 11.58 -17.01 -7.06
CA SER A 19 11.04 -16.23 -8.16
C SER A 19 11.66 -16.64 -9.50
N LEU A 20 12.99 -16.74 -9.56
CA LEU A 20 13.71 -17.10 -10.79
C LEU A 20 13.48 -18.55 -11.22
N GLU A 21 13.24 -19.46 -10.28
CA GLU A 21 12.86 -20.86 -10.58
C GLU A 21 11.46 -20.96 -11.16
N HIS A 22 10.57 -20.00 -10.85
CA HIS A 22 9.19 -19.99 -11.34
C HIS A 22 9.08 -19.28 -12.70
N SER A 23 9.50 -18.02 -12.77
CA SER A 23 9.45 -17.20 -13.98
C SER A 23 10.31 -15.95 -13.85
N GLY A 24 10.55 -15.30 -14.98
CA GLY A 24 11.32 -14.06 -15.02
C GLY A 24 12.82 -14.26 -15.18
N SER A 25 13.50 -13.17 -15.44
CA SER A 25 14.95 -13.13 -15.58
C SER A 25 15.52 -11.87 -14.96
N VAL A 26 16.80 -11.91 -14.58
CA VAL A 26 17.48 -10.73 -14.05
C VAL A 26 17.73 -9.75 -15.19
N PHE A 27 17.09 -8.59 -15.15
CA PHE A 27 17.32 -7.49 -16.09
C PHE A 27 18.49 -6.61 -15.67
N LEU A 28 18.57 -6.31 -14.37
CA LEU A 28 19.63 -5.49 -13.79
C LEU A 28 20.02 -6.06 -12.43
N ASN A 29 21.34 -6.19 -12.24
CA ASN A 29 21.93 -6.52 -10.96
C ASN A 29 23.11 -5.58 -10.71
N SER A 30 22.95 -4.66 -9.75
CA SER A 30 24.02 -3.71 -9.40
C SER A 30 25.16 -4.41 -8.66
N LYS A 31 26.33 -3.78 -8.64
CA LYS A 31 27.42 -4.24 -7.78
C LYS A 31 27.02 -4.12 -6.30
N LYS A 32 27.32 -5.14 -5.52
CA LYS A 32 27.21 -5.11 -4.06
C LYS A 32 28.54 -4.69 -3.44
N SER A 33 28.49 -4.15 -2.22
CA SER A 33 29.70 -3.93 -1.42
C SER A 33 30.21 -5.25 -0.82
N ASP A 34 31.40 -5.24 -0.24
CA ASP A 34 32.01 -6.43 0.39
C ASP A 34 31.39 -6.81 1.74
N SER A 35 30.41 -6.05 2.21
CA SER A 35 29.66 -6.36 3.43
C SER A 35 28.84 -7.65 3.29
N LYS A 36 28.79 -8.45 4.34
CA LYS A 36 28.04 -9.71 4.40
C LYS A 36 26.52 -9.52 4.22
N THR A 37 26.01 -8.34 4.57
CA THR A 37 24.59 -7.97 4.46
C THR A 37 24.30 -7.08 3.25
N SER A 38 25.30 -6.81 2.41
CA SER A 38 25.12 -6.04 1.19
C SER A 38 24.26 -6.83 0.19
N PHE A 39 23.15 -6.23 -0.24
CA PHE A 39 22.29 -6.80 -1.27
C PHE A 39 22.30 -5.92 -2.51
N ALA A 40 22.50 -6.52 -3.67
CA ALA A 40 22.50 -5.80 -4.93
C ALA A 40 21.07 -5.35 -5.29
N LEU A 41 20.91 -4.14 -5.81
CA LEU A 41 19.65 -3.76 -6.45
C LEU A 41 19.42 -4.70 -7.62
N THR A 42 18.32 -5.43 -7.58
CA THR A 42 17.97 -6.46 -8.56
C THR A 42 16.62 -6.14 -9.18
N ILE A 43 16.60 -5.98 -10.50
CA ILE A 43 15.36 -5.81 -11.27
C ILE A 43 15.09 -7.09 -12.02
N LEU A 44 13.91 -7.66 -11.83
CA LEU A 44 13.41 -8.83 -12.55
C LEU A 44 12.46 -8.38 -13.66
N LYS A 45 12.62 -8.91 -14.86
CA LYS A 45 11.70 -8.73 -15.99
C LYS A 45 11.00 -10.04 -16.35
N ASP A 46 9.95 -9.94 -17.10
CA ASP A 46 9.16 -11.09 -17.59
C ASP A 46 8.64 -11.97 -16.42
N VAL A 47 8.31 -11.33 -15.30
CA VAL A 47 7.74 -12.00 -14.14
C VAL A 47 6.28 -12.30 -14.42
N SER A 48 5.88 -13.57 -14.29
CA SER A 48 4.48 -13.97 -14.48
C SER A 48 3.61 -13.53 -13.30
N ILE A 49 2.31 -13.36 -13.57
CA ILE A 49 1.35 -12.83 -12.59
C ILE A 49 1.13 -13.75 -11.37
N ASP A 50 1.45 -15.02 -11.51
CA ASP A 50 1.38 -16.07 -10.48
C ASP A 50 2.72 -16.33 -9.78
N ASN A 51 3.74 -15.52 -10.06
CA ASN A 51 5.04 -15.67 -9.45
C ASN A 51 4.97 -15.47 -7.93
N PRO A 52 5.55 -16.36 -7.12
CA PRO A 52 5.50 -16.29 -5.65
C PRO A 52 6.11 -15.03 -5.05
N ILE A 53 6.94 -14.28 -5.79
CA ILE A 53 7.47 -12.99 -5.33
C ILE A 53 6.37 -11.93 -5.18
N LEU A 54 5.25 -12.06 -5.89
CA LEU A 54 4.11 -11.14 -5.84
C LEU A 54 3.16 -11.41 -4.67
N GLU A 55 3.37 -12.52 -3.94
CA GLU A 55 2.60 -12.88 -2.75
C GLU A 55 3.27 -12.44 -1.45
N THR A 56 4.52 -11.99 -1.52
CA THR A 56 5.32 -11.67 -0.34
C THR A 56 5.73 -10.20 -0.37
N GLU A 57 5.54 -9.50 0.74
CA GLU A 57 6.17 -8.18 0.91
C GLU A 57 7.69 -8.34 0.88
N ILE A 58 8.31 -7.81 -0.16
CA ILE A 58 9.74 -8.03 -0.43
C ILE A 58 10.60 -7.40 0.66
N PHE A 59 10.31 -6.15 1.04
CA PHE A 59 11.06 -5.38 2.03
C PHE A 59 12.57 -5.40 1.79
N GLY A 60 12.96 -5.20 0.51
CA GLY A 60 14.35 -5.26 0.07
C GLY A 60 14.53 -4.75 -1.36
N PRO A 61 15.76 -4.65 -1.85
CA PRO A 61 16.09 -4.03 -3.13
C PRO A 61 15.86 -4.98 -4.33
N ILE A 62 14.70 -5.61 -4.39
CA ILE A 62 14.27 -6.44 -5.53
C ILE A 62 12.99 -5.81 -6.11
N LEU A 63 13.00 -5.53 -7.40
CA LEU A 63 11.87 -4.98 -8.13
C LEU A 63 11.41 -5.96 -9.21
N PRO A 64 10.30 -6.69 -9.02
CA PRO A 64 9.68 -7.49 -10.06
C PRO A 64 8.87 -6.60 -11.01
N ILE A 65 9.02 -6.82 -12.31
CA ILE A 65 8.27 -6.14 -13.37
C ILE A 65 7.38 -7.17 -14.06
N VAL A 66 6.08 -6.93 -13.98
CA VAL A 66 5.04 -7.69 -14.69
C VAL A 66 4.57 -6.86 -15.87
N VAL A 67 4.65 -7.40 -17.08
CA VAL A 67 4.14 -6.75 -18.28
C VAL A 67 2.64 -7.04 -18.41
N TYR A 68 1.87 -6.07 -18.87
CA TYR A 68 0.45 -6.22 -19.13
C TYR A 68 0.04 -5.57 -20.46
N ASP A 69 -0.94 -6.15 -21.13
CA ASP A 69 -1.49 -5.62 -22.38
C ASP A 69 -2.79 -4.85 -22.15
N ASP A 70 -3.60 -5.27 -21.17
CA ASP A 70 -4.88 -4.66 -20.84
C ASP A 70 -4.89 -4.04 -19.43
N PHE A 71 -5.31 -2.78 -19.36
CA PHE A 71 -5.40 -2.05 -18.08
C PHE A 71 -6.43 -2.64 -17.11
N ASN A 72 -7.49 -3.29 -17.62
CA ASN A 72 -8.48 -3.92 -16.76
C ASN A 72 -7.91 -5.15 -16.06
N SER A 73 -7.04 -5.90 -16.72
CA SER A 73 -6.36 -7.05 -16.12
C SER A 73 -5.50 -6.61 -14.92
N VAL A 74 -4.84 -5.45 -15.02
CA VAL A 74 -4.08 -4.86 -13.90
C VAL A 74 -4.99 -4.51 -12.74
N LEU A 75 -6.14 -3.86 -13.01
CA LEU A 75 -7.11 -3.50 -11.97
C LEU A 75 -7.67 -4.75 -11.26
N ASN A 76 -7.97 -5.79 -12.02
CA ASN A 76 -8.43 -7.06 -11.48
C ASN A 76 -7.35 -7.73 -10.60
N PHE A 77 -6.11 -7.74 -11.06
CA PHE A 77 -4.98 -8.25 -10.28
C PHE A 77 -4.80 -7.48 -8.98
N ILE A 78 -4.78 -6.15 -9.02
CA ILE A 78 -4.67 -5.31 -7.81
C ILE A 78 -5.80 -5.63 -6.83
N ASN A 79 -7.03 -5.77 -7.33
CA ASN A 79 -8.20 -6.03 -6.48
C ASN A 79 -8.28 -7.45 -5.93
N SER A 80 -7.57 -8.41 -6.53
CA SER A 80 -7.44 -9.78 -6.01
C SER A 80 -6.44 -9.90 -4.86
N LYS A 81 -5.61 -8.88 -4.63
CA LYS A 81 -4.60 -8.85 -3.56
C LYS A 81 -5.08 -8.05 -2.35
N ASP A 82 -4.35 -8.21 -1.26
CA ASP A 82 -4.51 -7.38 -0.08
C ASP A 82 -4.34 -5.89 -0.40
N LYS A 83 -5.04 -5.05 0.35
CA LYS A 83 -5.03 -3.60 0.11
C LYS A 83 -3.67 -3.02 0.46
N ALA A 84 -3.00 -2.43 -0.53
CA ALA A 84 -1.69 -1.83 -0.36
C ALA A 84 -1.74 -0.56 0.52
N LEU A 85 -0.65 -0.29 1.23
CA LEU A 85 -0.43 0.98 1.93
C LEU A 85 -0.38 2.15 0.94
N ALA A 86 0.33 1.98 -0.16
CA ALA A 86 0.46 3.00 -1.20
C ALA A 86 0.43 2.36 -2.60
N MET A 87 -0.21 3.06 -3.53
CA MET A 87 -0.17 2.75 -4.96
C MET A 87 0.27 3.96 -5.76
N TYR A 88 0.92 3.72 -6.89
CA TYR A 88 1.41 4.78 -7.78
C TYR A 88 0.98 4.50 -9.20
N LEU A 89 0.45 5.52 -9.88
CA LEU A 89 0.04 5.41 -11.28
C LEU A 89 0.75 6.48 -12.11
N PHE A 90 1.48 6.07 -13.12
CA PHE A 90 2.14 6.96 -14.07
C PHE A 90 1.40 6.93 -15.41
N THR A 91 0.72 8.01 -15.75
CA THR A 91 -0.03 8.11 -17.01
C THR A 91 -0.40 9.56 -17.32
N LYS A 92 -0.55 9.86 -18.61
CA LYS A 92 -1.09 11.16 -19.11
C LYS A 92 -2.61 11.10 -19.33
N SER A 93 -3.25 9.94 -19.17
CA SER A 93 -4.68 9.75 -19.45
C SER A 93 -5.55 9.99 -18.23
N ASN A 94 -6.29 11.09 -18.20
CA ASN A 94 -7.28 11.37 -17.16
C ASN A 94 -8.34 10.27 -17.04
N LYS A 95 -8.70 9.61 -18.14
CA LYS A 95 -9.63 8.48 -18.13
C LYS A 95 -9.06 7.30 -17.32
N ARG A 96 -7.77 6.99 -17.50
CA ARG A 96 -7.10 5.93 -16.72
C ARG A 96 -6.97 6.34 -15.25
N ILE A 97 -6.64 7.59 -14.94
CA ILE A 97 -6.57 8.09 -13.56
C ILE A 97 -7.90 7.90 -12.85
N ASN A 98 -8.99 8.42 -13.43
CA ASN A 98 -10.33 8.32 -12.84
C ASN A 98 -10.75 6.86 -12.65
N ARG A 99 -10.52 6.01 -13.67
CA ARG A 99 -10.84 4.59 -13.55
C ARG A 99 -10.04 3.89 -12.46
N PHE A 100 -8.74 4.16 -12.35
CA PHE A 100 -7.89 3.61 -11.30
C PHE A 100 -8.39 4.01 -9.90
N LEU A 101 -8.65 5.30 -9.67
CA LEU A 101 -9.13 5.80 -8.39
C LEU A 101 -10.49 5.24 -7.99
N GLN A 102 -11.39 5.04 -8.97
CA GLN A 102 -12.74 4.50 -8.71
C GLN A 102 -12.76 2.97 -8.55
N SER A 103 -11.81 2.27 -9.17
CA SER A 103 -11.83 0.80 -9.23
C SER A 103 -10.87 0.12 -8.26
N THR A 104 -10.02 0.87 -7.55
CA THR A 104 -9.05 0.30 -6.61
C THR A 104 -9.15 0.95 -5.23
N SER A 105 -8.61 0.27 -4.22
CA SER A 105 -8.55 0.79 -2.85
C SER A 105 -7.16 0.57 -2.27
N SER A 106 -6.61 1.62 -1.66
CA SER A 106 -5.33 1.59 -0.94
C SER A 106 -5.30 2.63 0.17
N GLY A 107 -4.29 2.60 0.99
CA GLY A 107 -4.07 3.62 2.02
C GLY A 107 -3.86 5.01 1.41
N THR A 108 -3.01 5.11 0.39
CA THR A 108 -2.71 6.35 -0.35
C THR A 108 -2.48 6.07 -1.83
N VAL A 109 -2.62 7.10 -2.65
CA VAL A 109 -2.31 7.03 -4.09
C VAL A 109 -1.44 8.22 -4.50
N GLY A 110 -0.37 7.96 -5.26
CA GLY A 110 0.41 8.95 -5.97
C GLY A 110 0.15 8.87 -7.47
N ILE A 111 -0.08 10.02 -8.11
CA ILE A 111 -0.26 10.11 -9.57
C ILE A 111 0.94 10.85 -10.16
N ASN A 112 1.63 10.18 -11.09
CA ASN A 112 2.83 10.67 -11.78
C ASN A 112 3.98 11.08 -10.85
N ASP A 113 3.95 10.61 -9.62
CA ASP A 113 5.00 10.77 -8.63
C ASP A 113 4.95 9.62 -7.62
N CYS A 114 6.01 9.46 -6.84
CA CYS A 114 6.06 8.49 -5.74
C CYS A 114 6.66 9.14 -4.49
N MET A 115 6.23 8.68 -3.31
CA MET A 115 6.66 9.11 -1.98
C MET A 115 6.21 10.52 -1.55
N LEU A 116 5.95 11.48 -2.44
CA LEU A 116 5.64 12.87 -2.06
C LEU A 116 4.35 13.00 -1.25
N GLN A 117 3.35 12.13 -1.45
CA GLN A 117 2.13 12.14 -0.62
C GLN A 117 2.42 11.85 0.86
N TYR A 118 3.51 11.13 1.17
CA TYR A 118 3.93 10.87 2.55
C TYR A 118 4.46 12.13 3.24
N THR A 119 5.17 12.98 2.51
CA THR A 119 5.81 14.19 3.05
C THR A 119 4.84 15.35 3.18
N ASN A 120 3.66 15.28 2.58
CA ASN A 120 2.66 16.35 2.64
C ASN A 120 1.87 16.30 3.96
N PRO A 121 2.04 17.29 4.86
CA PRO A 121 1.38 17.29 6.17
C PRO A 121 -0.13 17.47 6.12
N TYR A 122 -0.70 17.86 4.98
CA TYR A 122 -2.14 18.05 4.80
C TYR A 122 -2.85 16.80 4.26
N LEU A 123 -2.09 15.79 3.84
CA LEU A 123 -2.66 14.54 3.38
C LEU A 123 -2.66 13.48 4.48
N PRO A 124 -3.76 12.75 4.68
CA PRO A 124 -3.78 11.62 5.58
C PRO A 124 -2.91 10.48 5.04
N PHE A 125 -2.01 9.97 5.89
CA PHE A 125 -1.17 8.82 5.56
C PHE A 125 -1.48 7.64 6.49
N GLY A 126 -1.70 6.47 5.94
CA GLY A 126 -1.98 5.25 6.68
C GLY A 126 -2.62 4.20 5.80
N GLY A 127 -2.59 2.96 6.25
CA GLY A 127 -3.11 1.81 5.54
C GLY A 127 -4.64 1.70 5.53
N VAL A 128 -5.12 0.63 4.91
CA VAL A 128 -6.53 0.21 4.93
C VAL A 128 -6.58 -1.32 4.97
N ASN A 129 -7.46 -1.89 5.80
CA ASN A 129 -7.56 -3.33 6.04
C ASN A 129 -6.20 -3.93 6.47
N SER A 130 -5.66 -4.87 5.70
CA SER A 130 -4.40 -5.56 5.98
C SER A 130 -3.17 -4.64 6.00
N SER A 131 -3.21 -3.49 5.31
CA SER A 131 -2.08 -2.55 5.29
C SER A 131 -2.06 -1.56 6.46
N GLY A 132 -3.07 -1.52 7.32
CA GLY A 132 -3.08 -0.71 8.53
C GLY A 132 -4.45 -0.20 8.94
N ILE A 133 -4.51 0.41 10.13
CA ILE A 133 -5.69 1.03 10.73
C ILE A 133 -5.29 2.45 11.17
N GLY A 134 -6.20 3.40 10.97
CA GLY A 134 -5.96 4.79 11.32
C GLY A 134 -5.16 5.58 10.29
N LYS A 135 -5.11 6.88 10.48
CA LYS A 135 -4.42 7.82 9.59
C LYS A 135 -3.59 8.82 10.39
N THR A 136 -2.37 9.08 9.93
CA THR A 136 -1.49 10.11 10.46
C THR A 136 -1.38 11.29 9.49
N GLY A 137 -0.68 12.34 9.87
CA GLY A 137 -0.48 13.56 9.10
C GLY A 137 -1.37 14.71 9.57
N GLY A 138 -0.76 15.77 10.09
CA GLY A 138 -1.43 17.02 10.49
C GLY A 138 -2.64 16.80 11.41
N VAL A 139 -3.79 17.33 11.01
CA VAL A 139 -5.05 17.20 11.75
C VAL A 139 -5.52 15.76 11.94
N ASN A 140 -5.16 14.84 11.02
CA ASN A 140 -5.55 13.44 11.14
C ASN A 140 -4.87 12.79 12.35
N SER A 141 -3.59 13.08 12.61
CA SER A 141 -2.91 12.59 13.81
C SER A 141 -3.58 13.11 15.08
N PHE A 142 -3.94 14.39 15.13
CA PHE A 142 -4.64 14.97 16.27
C PHE A 142 -5.99 14.27 16.52
N LEU A 143 -6.76 14.04 15.47
CA LEU A 143 -8.07 13.37 15.57
C LEU A 143 -7.95 11.90 16.00
N GLU A 144 -6.93 11.19 15.51
CA GLU A 144 -6.68 9.77 15.83
C GLU A 144 -6.36 9.57 17.33
N PHE A 145 -5.62 10.51 17.93
CA PHE A 145 -5.28 10.48 19.35
C PHE A 145 -6.26 11.26 20.24
N SER A 146 -7.40 11.74 19.68
CA SER A 146 -8.38 12.54 20.42
C SER A 146 -9.66 11.76 20.69
N ASN A 147 -10.15 11.83 21.92
CA ASN A 147 -11.48 11.32 22.24
C ASN A 147 -12.56 12.32 21.83
N LYS A 148 -13.40 11.95 20.89
CA LYS A 148 -14.56 12.75 20.44
C LYS A 148 -15.75 12.46 21.36
N LYS A 149 -16.06 13.40 22.27
CA LYS A 149 -17.18 13.29 23.20
C LYS A 149 -18.42 13.98 22.61
N SER A 150 -19.48 13.21 22.38
CA SER A 150 -20.77 13.76 21.98
C SER A 150 -21.51 14.32 23.21
N VAL A 151 -22.09 15.51 23.08
CA VAL A 151 -22.93 16.15 24.12
C VAL A 151 -24.24 16.60 23.50
N LEU A 152 -25.35 16.07 24.00
CA LEU A 152 -26.69 16.49 23.61
C LEU A 152 -27.30 17.35 24.75
N PHE A 153 -27.63 18.60 24.39
CA PHE A 153 -28.38 19.47 25.29
C PHE A 153 -29.87 19.43 24.97
N GLN A 154 -30.65 18.90 25.87
CA GLN A 154 -32.10 18.95 25.75
C GLN A 154 -32.67 20.15 26.48
N ARG A 155 -33.54 20.92 25.83
CA ARG A 155 -34.27 22.00 26.51
C ARG A 155 -35.29 21.42 27.48
N SER A 156 -35.38 22.01 28.66
CA SER A 156 -36.38 21.63 29.66
C SER A 156 -37.80 21.81 29.11
N GLY A 157 -38.69 20.83 29.38
CA GLY A 157 -40.08 20.88 28.98
C GLY A 157 -40.46 20.17 27.69
N PHE A 158 -39.52 19.97 26.75
CA PHE A 158 -39.77 19.23 25.51
C PHE A 158 -38.75 18.12 25.33
N SER A 159 -39.22 16.88 25.18
CA SER A 159 -38.36 15.74 24.92
C SER A 159 -38.95 14.87 23.79
N ILE A 160 -38.21 14.74 22.69
CA ILE A 160 -38.55 13.80 21.61
C ILE A 160 -38.55 12.36 22.14
N ALA A 161 -37.77 12.08 23.20
CA ALA A 161 -37.72 10.78 23.84
C ALA A 161 -39.12 10.30 24.35
N LYS A 162 -40.01 11.25 24.73
CA LYS A 162 -41.40 10.92 25.11
C LYS A 162 -42.22 10.33 23.98
N LEU A 163 -41.82 10.53 22.70
CA LEU A 163 -42.47 9.95 21.53
C LEU A 163 -41.89 8.58 21.15
N ILE A 164 -40.72 8.26 21.68
CA ILE A 164 -39.95 7.06 21.29
C ILE A 164 -40.00 6.02 22.41
N TYR A 165 -40.09 6.43 23.68
CA TYR A 165 -40.19 5.50 24.80
C TYR A 165 -41.62 4.97 24.91
N PRO A 166 -41.78 3.66 25.05
CA PRO A 166 -43.11 3.09 25.33
C PRO A 166 -43.63 3.66 26.65
N PRO A 167 -44.95 3.88 26.73
CA PRO A 167 -45.56 4.19 28.00
C PRO A 167 -45.41 2.98 28.93
N TYR A 168 -44.68 3.17 30.02
CA TYR A 168 -44.65 2.17 31.10
C TYR A 168 -45.75 2.50 32.12
#